data_08f25a8db5d61298efd3a27b4e27f06c
#
_entry.id   08f25a8db5d61298efd3a27b4e27f06c
#
_cell.length_a   1.000
_cell.length_b   1.000
_cell.length_c   1.000
_cell.angle_alpha   90.00
_cell.angle_beta   90.00
_cell.angle_gamma   90.00
#
_symmetry.space_group_name_H-M   'P 1'
#
loop_
_entity.id
_entity.type
_entity.pdbx_description
1 polymer ?
#
loop_
_entity_poly.entity_id
_entity_poly.type
_entity_poly.pdbx_seq_one_letter_code
_entity_poly.pdbx_strand_id
1 'polypeptide(L)'
;MMRHLMASVLAALFSQGVIAQESANPAPADAKAYIISPADGATVPQTFHVQFGLMGMGVAPAGTDKANTGHHHLMIDGKQMPMAGKAMGDEVMHFGGGQTETTLTLPPGKHTLQLILGDMAHAPHHPPVMSEVVTITVE
;
A
#
# COMPACT_ATOMS: atom_id res chain seq x y z
N MET A 1 -64.13 25.59 29.18
CA MET A 1 -63.11 24.58 29.57
C MET A 1 -62.26 24.24 28.36
N MET A 2 -61.04 24.83 28.22
CA MET A 2 -60.10 24.56 27.14
C MET A 2 -59.10 23.52 27.63
N ARG A 3 -59.07 22.35 27.01
CA ARG A 3 -58.09 21.29 27.27
C ARG A 3 -56.93 21.49 26.33
N HIS A 4 -55.78 21.90 26.85
CA HIS A 4 -54.52 21.98 26.09
C HIS A 4 -53.93 20.57 25.96
N LEU A 5 -53.83 20.08 24.75
CA LEU A 5 -53.06 18.87 24.41
C LEU A 5 -51.60 19.30 24.27
N MET A 6 -50.76 18.85 25.20
CA MET A 6 -49.30 18.90 25.03
C MET A 6 -48.87 17.74 24.16
N ALA A 7 -48.39 18.04 22.99
CA ALA A 7 -47.67 17.07 22.14
C ALA A 7 -46.23 17.00 22.55
N SER A 8 -45.85 15.90 23.16
CA SER A 8 -44.43 15.61 23.47
C SER A 8 -43.72 15.16 22.20
N VAL A 9 -42.83 16.00 21.72
CA VAL A 9 -41.90 15.64 20.63
C VAL A 9 -40.73 14.85 21.23
N LEU A 10 -40.73 13.57 20.94
CA LEU A 10 -39.60 12.67 21.30
C LEU A 10 -38.49 12.86 20.25
N ALA A 11 -37.44 13.60 20.61
CA ALA A 11 -36.26 13.75 19.79
C ALA A 11 -35.44 12.45 19.86
N ALA A 12 -35.49 11.67 18.80
CA ALA A 12 -34.60 10.52 18.63
C ALA A 12 -33.17 11.03 18.31
N LEU A 13 -32.27 10.94 19.27
CA LEU A 13 -30.85 11.16 19.07
C LEU A 13 -30.28 9.97 18.31
N PHE A 14 -30.09 10.13 17.00
CA PHE A 14 -29.27 9.22 16.23
C PHE A 14 -27.81 9.45 16.62
N SER A 15 -27.28 8.59 17.48
CA SER A 15 -25.85 8.46 17.69
C SER A 15 -25.23 7.89 16.40
N GLN A 16 -24.68 8.76 15.57
CA GLN A 16 -23.82 8.34 14.48
C GLN A 16 -22.54 7.86 15.12
N GLY A 17 -22.36 6.55 15.17
CA GLY A 17 -21.10 5.95 15.53
C GLY A 17 -20.02 6.43 14.54
N VAL A 18 -19.14 7.28 15.00
CA VAL A 18 -17.91 7.60 14.29
C VAL A 18 -17.12 6.31 14.25
N ILE A 19 -17.13 5.61 13.13
CA ILE A 19 -16.19 4.54 12.87
C ILE A 19 -14.84 5.23 12.86
N ALA A 20 -13.99 4.95 13.86
CA ALA A 20 -12.62 5.40 13.87
C ALA A 20 -11.94 4.79 12.63
N GLN A 21 -11.70 5.60 11.61
CA GLN A 21 -10.89 5.23 10.48
C GLN A 21 -9.48 5.01 11.03
N GLU A 22 -8.96 3.78 10.92
CA GLU A 22 -7.56 3.53 11.26
C GLU A 22 -6.73 4.56 10.51
N SER A 23 -6.06 5.44 11.28
CA SER A 23 -5.27 6.52 10.69
C SER A 23 -4.01 5.92 10.07
N ALA A 24 -3.93 5.95 8.74
CA ALA A 24 -2.71 5.60 8.04
C ALA A 24 -1.57 6.54 8.45
N ASN A 25 -0.35 6.02 8.53
CA ASN A 25 0.83 6.85 8.74
C ASN A 25 0.99 7.82 7.56
N PRO A 26 1.31 9.10 7.83
CA PRO A 26 1.50 10.07 6.77
C PRO A 26 2.78 9.79 5.99
N ALA A 27 2.77 10.11 4.70
CA ALA A 27 3.96 10.14 3.87
C ALA A 27 4.17 11.55 3.31
N PRO A 28 5.44 11.97 3.07
CA PRO A 28 5.71 13.21 2.36
C PRO A 28 5.04 13.21 0.98
N ALA A 29 4.56 14.37 0.53
CA ALA A 29 3.84 14.49 -0.73
C ALA A 29 4.69 14.12 -1.97
N ASP A 30 6.00 14.25 -1.86
CA ASP A 30 6.97 13.91 -2.91
C ASP A 30 7.55 12.50 -2.79
N ALA A 31 7.11 11.71 -1.78
CA ALA A 31 7.55 10.33 -1.62
C ALA A 31 7.05 9.46 -2.77
N LYS A 32 7.96 8.68 -3.35
CA LYS A 32 7.67 7.81 -4.47
C LYS A 32 8.54 6.56 -4.44
N ALA A 33 7.92 5.41 -4.59
CA ALA A 33 8.62 4.16 -4.92
C ALA A 33 8.74 4.03 -6.44
N TYR A 34 9.77 3.35 -6.91
CA TYR A 34 9.96 3.08 -8.34
C TYR A 34 10.73 1.78 -8.55
N ILE A 35 10.49 1.12 -9.67
CA ILE A 35 11.23 -0.07 -10.06
C ILE A 35 12.42 0.39 -10.93
N ILE A 36 13.64 0.16 -10.44
CA ILE A 36 14.86 0.51 -11.14
C ILE A 36 15.04 -0.42 -12.34
N SER A 37 14.84 -1.73 -12.14
CA SER A 37 14.95 -2.77 -13.16
C SER A 37 14.00 -3.93 -12.79
N PRO A 38 13.35 -4.56 -13.75
CA PRO A 38 13.35 -4.30 -15.20
C PRO A 38 12.59 -3.02 -15.56
N ALA A 39 12.85 -2.50 -16.77
CA ALA A 39 12.10 -1.39 -17.34
C ALA A 39 10.71 -1.82 -17.79
N ASP A 40 9.76 -0.89 -17.82
CA ASP A 40 8.44 -1.13 -18.40
C ASP A 40 8.56 -1.54 -19.87
N GLY A 41 7.88 -2.61 -20.26
CA GLY A 41 7.94 -3.20 -21.59
C GLY A 41 9.11 -4.15 -21.83
N ALA A 42 9.97 -4.38 -20.83
CA ALA A 42 11.12 -5.28 -20.99
C ALA A 42 10.69 -6.75 -21.20
N THR A 43 11.53 -7.48 -21.93
CA THR A 43 11.50 -8.94 -22.01
C THR A 43 12.60 -9.50 -21.10
N VAL A 44 12.24 -10.45 -20.27
CA VAL A 44 13.14 -11.04 -19.26
C VAL A 44 13.08 -12.57 -19.30
N PRO A 45 14.14 -13.27 -18.87
CA PRO A 45 14.09 -14.72 -18.68
C PRO A 45 13.17 -15.08 -17.50
N GLN A 46 12.83 -16.36 -17.36
CA GLN A 46 11.95 -16.82 -16.28
C GLN A 46 12.50 -16.50 -14.88
N THR A 47 13.81 -16.53 -14.70
CA THR A 47 14.46 -16.08 -13.46
C THR A 47 15.18 -14.76 -13.77
N PHE A 48 14.77 -13.70 -13.08
CA PHE A 48 15.29 -12.36 -13.32
C PHE A 48 15.38 -11.56 -12.02
N HIS A 49 16.19 -10.51 -12.05
CA HIS A 49 16.45 -9.64 -10.91
C HIS A 49 15.57 -8.41 -10.95
N VAL A 50 15.05 -8.01 -9.78
CA VAL A 50 14.23 -6.79 -9.63
C VAL A 50 14.89 -5.90 -8.58
N GLN A 51 15.11 -4.64 -8.92
CA GLN A 51 15.66 -3.63 -8.02
C GLN A 51 14.64 -2.55 -7.72
N PHE A 52 14.56 -2.19 -6.45
CA PHE A 52 13.57 -1.23 -5.92
C PHE A 52 14.25 0.11 -5.60
N GLY A 53 13.55 1.18 -5.91
CA GLY A 53 13.96 2.53 -5.54
C GLY A 53 12.94 3.22 -4.66
N LEU A 54 13.40 4.15 -3.84
CA LEU A 54 12.57 4.97 -2.98
C LEU A 54 13.13 6.39 -2.95
N MET A 55 12.26 7.35 -3.16
CA MET A 55 12.57 8.78 -3.12
C MET A 55 11.71 9.48 -2.07
N GLY A 56 12.30 10.43 -1.35
CA GLY A 56 11.59 11.25 -0.36
C GLY A 56 11.37 10.58 1.00
N MET A 57 11.75 9.31 1.15
CA MET A 57 11.66 8.53 2.41
C MET A 57 12.87 7.60 2.52
N GLY A 58 13.07 7.05 3.71
CA GLY A 58 14.08 6.01 3.97
C GLY A 58 13.49 4.61 4.00
N VAL A 59 14.29 3.61 3.62
CA VAL A 59 13.97 2.20 3.82
C VAL A 59 14.35 1.80 5.24
N ALA A 60 13.44 1.12 5.94
CA ALA A 60 13.69 0.57 7.27
C ALA A 60 13.03 -0.81 7.39
N PRO A 61 13.58 -1.71 8.22
CA PRO A 61 12.95 -3.00 8.46
C PRO A 61 11.54 -2.86 9.04
N ALA A 62 10.70 -3.87 8.79
CA ALA A 62 9.38 -3.97 9.43
C ALA A 62 9.50 -3.86 10.95
N GLY A 63 8.51 -3.23 11.59
CA GLY A 63 8.52 -2.99 13.03
C GLY A 63 9.35 -1.79 13.47
N THR A 64 10.01 -1.09 12.56
CA THR A 64 10.76 0.14 12.88
C THR A 64 9.80 1.33 12.94
N ASP A 65 9.63 1.87 14.14
CA ASP A 65 8.81 3.05 14.38
C ASP A 65 9.66 4.32 14.22
N LYS A 66 9.82 4.74 12.97
CA LYS A 66 10.51 5.97 12.61
C LYS A 66 9.75 6.70 11.51
N ALA A 67 9.50 7.99 11.73
CA ALA A 67 8.83 8.84 10.75
C ALA A 67 9.58 8.85 9.41
N ASN A 68 8.83 8.91 8.31
CA ASN A 68 9.33 8.96 6.94
C ASN A 68 10.20 7.74 6.56
N THR A 69 9.88 6.59 7.10
CA THR A 69 10.50 5.31 6.74
C THR A 69 9.45 4.25 6.45
N GLY A 70 9.83 3.25 5.71
CA GLY A 70 9.01 2.09 5.42
C GLY A 70 9.80 0.98 4.75
N HIS A 71 9.14 -0.11 4.45
CA HIS A 71 9.74 -1.24 3.74
C HIS A 71 8.92 -1.62 2.52
N HIS A 72 9.61 -2.15 1.53
CA HIS A 72 8.99 -2.49 0.24
C HIS A 72 8.09 -3.71 0.33
N HIS A 73 7.02 -3.66 -0.45
CA HIS A 73 6.18 -4.79 -0.84
C HIS A 73 6.06 -4.78 -2.35
N LEU A 74 6.01 -5.95 -2.96
CA LEU A 74 5.89 -6.10 -4.41
C LEU A 74 4.59 -6.84 -4.75
N MET A 75 3.75 -6.21 -5.53
CA MET A 75 2.55 -6.79 -6.10
C MET A 75 2.86 -7.34 -7.50
N ILE A 76 2.63 -8.64 -7.69
CA ILE A 76 2.80 -9.32 -8.97
C ILE A 76 1.42 -9.66 -9.51
N ASP A 77 1.12 -9.23 -10.74
CA ASP A 77 -0.18 -9.44 -11.40
C ASP A 77 -1.38 -8.97 -10.56
N GLY A 78 -1.17 -7.95 -9.76
CA GLY A 78 -2.18 -7.41 -8.85
C GLY A 78 -3.33 -6.75 -9.58
N LYS A 79 -4.55 -6.96 -9.06
CA LYS A 79 -5.79 -6.42 -9.63
C LYS A 79 -6.44 -5.39 -8.73
N GLN A 80 -6.07 -5.36 -7.45
CA GLN A 80 -6.70 -4.51 -6.46
C GLN A 80 -5.63 -3.83 -5.59
N MET A 81 -5.77 -2.53 -5.45
CA MET A 81 -4.85 -1.72 -4.66
C MET A 81 -5.08 -1.95 -3.16
N PRO A 82 -4.03 -2.22 -2.37
CA PRO A 82 -4.14 -2.26 -0.92
C PRO A 82 -4.61 -0.92 -0.34
N MET A 83 -5.39 -1.01 0.74
CA MET A 83 -5.97 0.16 1.41
C MET A 83 -4.99 0.81 2.37
N ALA A 84 -4.90 2.14 2.34
CA ALA A 84 -4.11 2.90 3.31
C ALA A 84 -4.55 2.60 4.76
N GLY A 85 -3.58 2.45 5.65
CA GLY A 85 -3.82 2.17 7.07
C GLY A 85 -4.20 0.73 7.40
N LYS A 86 -4.40 -0.13 6.39
CA LYS A 86 -4.73 -1.55 6.59
C LYS A 86 -3.52 -2.42 6.26
N ALA A 87 -3.13 -3.29 7.19
CA ALA A 87 -2.01 -4.21 6.99
C ALA A 87 -2.22 -5.07 5.73
N MET A 88 -1.19 -5.10 4.87
CA MET A 88 -1.15 -5.96 3.70
C MET A 88 -0.83 -7.40 4.11
N GLY A 89 -1.37 -8.35 3.37
CA GLY A 89 -1.16 -9.78 3.57
C GLY A 89 -0.57 -10.45 2.33
N ASP A 90 -1.10 -11.64 2.01
CA ASP A 90 -0.57 -12.51 0.95
C ASP A 90 -0.76 -11.97 -0.47
N GLU A 91 -1.49 -10.88 -0.65
CA GLU A 91 -1.68 -10.20 -1.94
C GLU A 91 -0.40 -9.55 -2.48
N VAL A 92 0.62 -9.39 -1.63
CA VAL A 92 1.91 -8.81 -1.97
C VAL A 92 3.06 -9.63 -1.40
N MET A 93 4.24 -9.57 -2.06
CA MET A 93 5.49 -10.06 -1.47
C MET A 93 6.02 -9.04 -0.47
N HIS A 94 6.49 -9.52 0.67
CA HIS A 94 6.92 -8.72 1.80
C HIS A 94 8.45 -8.73 1.93
N PHE A 95 9.05 -7.55 2.01
CA PHE A 95 10.49 -7.36 2.17
C PHE A 95 10.82 -6.71 3.52
N GLY A 96 10.45 -7.41 4.59
CA GLY A 96 10.47 -6.91 5.96
C GLY A 96 11.85 -6.72 6.58
N GLY A 97 12.91 -7.20 5.95
CA GLY A 97 14.29 -6.95 6.38
C GLY A 97 14.87 -5.64 5.85
N GLY A 98 14.11 -4.84 5.11
CA GLY A 98 14.60 -3.63 4.46
C GLY A 98 15.32 -3.90 3.13
N GLN A 99 15.03 -5.04 2.49
CA GLN A 99 15.61 -5.38 1.20
C GLN A 99 15.16 -4.38 0.12
N THR A 100 16.07 -4.09 -0.80
CA THR A 100 15.86 -3.20 -1.94
C THR A 100 15.96 -3.88 -3.29
N GLU A 101 16.02 -5.20 -3.29
CA GLU A 101 16.12 -6.04 -4.49
C GLU A 101 15.67 -7.47 -4.21
N THR A 102 15.34 -8.18 -5.25
CA THR A 102 14.99 -9.60 -5.17
C THR A 102 15.21 -10.29 -6.52
N THR A 103 15.26 -11.61 -6.50
CA THR A 103 15.21 -12.44 -7.70
C THR A 103 13.87 -13.13 -7.78
N LEU A 104 13.19 -13.00 -8.91
CA LEU A 104 11.89 -13.64 -9.17
C LEU A 104 12.05 -14.75 -10.19
N THR A 105 11.20 -15.77 -10.06
CA THR A 105 10.96 -16.78 -11.09
C THR A 105 9.49 -16.79 -11.43
N LEU A 106 9.15 -16.45 -12.67
CA LEU A 106 7.77 -16.39 -13.15
C LEU A 106 7.61 -17.25 -14.42
N PRO A 107 6.43 -17.80 -14.64
CA PRO A 107 6.15 -18.55 -15.87
C PRO A 107 6.16 -17.61 -17.09
N PRO A 108 6.40 -18.14 -18.32
CA PRO A 108 6.32 -17.36 -19.55
C PRO A 108 4.98 -16.65 -19.69
N GLY A 109 5.01 -15.44 -20.24
CA GLY A 109 3.85 -14.62 -20.50
C GLY A 109 4.02 -13.19 -20.00
N LYS A 110 2.95 -12.40 -20.11
CA LYS A 110 2.93 -11.04 -19.60
C LYS A 110 2.62 -11.03 -18.08
N HIS A 111 3.39 -10.23 -17.36
CA HIS A 111 3.20 -10.00 -15.95
C HIS A 111 3.30 -8.52 -15.62
N THR A 112 2.67 -8.10 -14.53
CA THR A 112 2.81 -6.74 -13.99
C THR A 112 3.50 -6.77 -12.65
N LEU A 113 4.30 -5.76 -12.40
CA LEU A 113 5.00 -5.51 -11.14
C LEU A 113 4.67 -4.12 -10.64
N GLN A 114 4.39 -3.99 -9.36
CA GLN A 114 4.18 -2.68 -8.74
C GLN A 114 4.66 -2.69 -7.28
N LEU A 115 5.43 -1.70 -6.89
CA LEU A 115 5.86 -1.52 -5.50
C LEU A 115 4.84 -0.72 -4.70
N ILE A 116 4.68 -1.12 -3.45
CA ILE A 116 3.94 -0.38 -2.43
C ILE A 116 4.78 -0.38 -1.16
N LEU A 117 5.01 0.79 -0.60
CA LEU A 117 5.70 0.90 0.67
C LEU A 117 4.74 0.62 1.82
N GLY A 118 5.17 -0.16 2.79
CA GLY A 118 4.45 -0.41 4.03
C GLY A 118 5.13 0.27 5.21
N ASP A 119 4.32 0.70 6.17
CA ASP A 119 4.80 1.23 7.44
C ASP A 119 5.26 0.10 8.38
N MET A 120 5.60 0.43 9.63
CA MET A 120 6.05 -0.54 10.63
C MET A 120 5.10 -1.74 10.81
N ALA A 121 3.81 -1.56 10.55
CA ALA A 121 2.75 -2.57 10.68
C ALA A 121 2.31 -3.16 9.33
N HIS A 122 3.08 -3.00 8.26
CA HIS A 122 2.77 -3.49 6.91
C HIS A 122 1.58 -2.80 6.23
N ALA A 123 1.19 -1.64 6.69
CA ALA A 123 0.09 -0.88 6.10
C ALA A 123 0.60 0.20 5.13
N PRO A 124 -0.07 0.41 3.99
CA PRO A 124 0.27 1.53 3.12
C PRO A 124 0.08 2.86 3.84
N HIS A 125 0.95 3.81 3.53
CA HIS A 125 0.85 5.19 4.01
C HIS A 125 -0.33 5.94 3.38
N HIS A 126 -0.61 7.13 3.90
CA HIS A 126 -1.53 8.07 3.28
C HIS A 126 -0.85 9.43 3.06
N PRO A 127 -0.73 9.89 1.80
CA PRO A 127 -1.04 9.18 0.55
C PRO A 127 -0.17 7.93 0.35
N PRO A 128 -0.64 6.92 -0.41
CA PRO A 128 0.13 5.71 -0.65
C PRO A 128 1.44 6.01 -1.38
N VAL A 129 2.51 5.38 -0.95
CA VAL A 129 3.83 5.45 -1.61
C VAL A 129 4.00 4.22 -2.46
N MET A 130 3.86 4.40 -3.77
CA MET A 130 3.82 3.29 -4.72
C MET A 130 4.57 3.65 -6.00
N SER A 131 4.93 2.62 -6.76
CA SER A 131 5.51 2.79 -8.09
C SER A 131 4.42 2.87 -9.17
N GLU A 132 4.82 3.33 -10.36
CA GLU A 132 4.09 3.01 -11.58
C GLU A 132 4.03 1.48 -11.78
N VAL A 133 3.02 1.00 -12.49
CA VAL A 133 2.95 -0.40 -12.91
C VAL A 133 3.96 -0.64 -14.02
N VAL A 134 4.82 -1.64 -13.83
CA VAL A 134 5.77 -2.13 -14.83
C VAL A 134 5.21 -3.40 -15.44
N THR A 135 5.04 -3.42 -16.75
CA THR A 135 4.63 -4.60 -17.50
C THR A 135 5.85 -5.23 -18.14
N ILE A 136 6.02 -6.53 -17.95
CA ILE A 136 7.12 -7.32 -18.52
C ILE A 136 6.57 -8.50 -19.31
N THR A 137 7.39 -9.00 -20.23
CA THR A 137 7.16 -10.28 -20.92
C THR A 137 8.23 -11.26 -20.46
N VAL A 138 7.82 -12.37 -19.89
CA VAL A 138 8.73 -13.47 -19.47
C VAL A 138 8.78 -14.50 -20.62
N GLU A 139 9.98 -14.90 -21.00
CA GLU A 139 10.25 -15.91 -22.05
C GLU A 139 10.71 -17.24 -21.49
#